data_453b331eae2d4ef4fbe0e8756265d83d
#
_entry.id   453b331eae2d4ef4fbe0e8756265d83d
#
_cell.length_a   1.000
_cell.length_b   1.000
_cell.length_c   1.000
_cell.angle_alpha   90.00
_cell.angle_beta   90.00
_cell.angle_gamma   90.00
#
_symmetry.space_group_name_H-M   'P 1'
#
loop_
_entity.id
_entity.type
_entity.pdbx_description
1 polymer ?
#
loop_
_entity_poly.entity_id
_entity_poly.type
_entity_poly.pdbx_seq_one_letter_code
_entity_poly.pdbx_strand_id
1 'polypeptide(L)'
;MSKKILLVEPAYKTKYPPLGLMKISAYHKLKGDDVTFVKGCSTRARGEYWDRVYISTLFTYTWKETIKTINFYKESLFYDSKKIYVGGILANLLPEDLFNATGILPVEGLLDDPKKLNQDDNIIIDELIPDYEILKQVENDNFKYAHTDAYLGYSTRGCVRTCEFCAVYKFEPFKPYIKIFDKIKDISNMYGEKKNLLLMDNNVLASKHFEKIIDDIKGAGFYKGATFGKTKKRRIVDFNQGLDARLLTEKKMEKLSEIPLEPMRIAFDDIKYKKTYIKAVRLAHKYKQRYMSNYILFNFKDTPEDFYERLEINIKLNEEFAKKPFNSNGARTIIYSFPMRYFPLNAKNRVVDTGNKYWNKRYLRGLQVILNVMKGSVMPGADFFYQAFGETPEEFKSILMMPDEFIRNRL
;
A
#
# COMPACT_ATOMS: atom_id res chain seq x y z
N MET A 1 -14.38 26.27 -23.51
CA MET A 1 -13.03 26.78 -23.19
C MET A 1 -12.33 25.72 -22.37
N SER A 2 -11.05 25.46 -22.66
CA SER A 2 -10.21 24.54 -21.85
C SER A 2 -10.01 25.13 -20.45
N LYS A 3 -10.19 24.30 -19.41
CA LYS A 3 -9.98 24.68 -18.00
C LYS A 3 -8.54 24.43 -17.60
N LYS A 4 -8.03 25.25 -16.67
CA LYS A 4 -6.74 25.01 -16.01
C LYS A 4 -6.95 24.24 -14.72
N ILE A 5 -6.35 23.07 -14.61
CA ILE A 5 -6.53 22.13 -13.51
C ILE A 5 -5.22 21.93 -12.77
N LEU A 6 -5.24 22.10 -11.45
CA LEU A 6 -4.11 21.80 -10.58
C LEU A 6 -4.39 20.52 -9.78
N LEU A 7 -3.49 19.57 -9.87
CA LEU A 7 -3.48 18.37 -9.03
C LEU A 7 -2.33 18.48 -8.03
N VAL A 8 -2.61 18.18 -6.77
CA VAL A 8 -1.64 18.33 -5.69
C VAL A 8 -1.57 17.05 -4.86
N GLU A 9 -0.39 16.46 -4.79
CA GLU A 9 -0.06 15.51 -3.75
C GLU A 9 0.78 16.21 -2.68
N PRO A 10 0.36 16.27 -1.40
CA PRO A 10 1.21 16.82 -0.34
C PRO A 10 2.59 16.15 -0.31
N ALA A 11 3.58 16.76 0.32
CA ALA A 11 4.98 16.29 0.32
C ALA A 11 5.17 14.98 1.12
N TYR A 12 4.29 14.00 0.90
CA TYR A 12 4.39 12.68 1.52
C TYR A 12 5.65 11.95 1.05
N LYS A 13 6.24 11.18 1.96
CA LYS A 13 7.43 10.36 1.66
C LYS A 13 7.12 9.08 0.86
N THR A 14 5.83 8.77 0.65
CA THR A 14 5.44 7.63 -0.18
C THR A 14 5.91 7.78 -1.61
N LYS A 15 6.32 6.67 -2.20
CA LYS A 15 6.69 6.58 -3.62
C LYS A 15 5.64 5.85 -4.46
N TYR A 16 4.50 5.51 -3.89
CA TYR A 16 3.39 4.93 -4.67
C TYR A 16 2.70 6.03 -5.49
N PRO A 17 2.44 5.80 -6.78
CA PRO A 17 1.72 6.74 -7.62
C PRO A 17 0.33 7.08 -7.05
N PRO A 18 -0.09 8.35 -7.06
CA PRO A 18 -1.40 8.77 -6.55
C PRO A 18 -2.52 8.44 -7.55
N LEU A 19 -2.98 7.17 -7.56
CA LEU A 19 -3.90 6.64 -8.57
C LEU A 19 -5.18 7.48 -8.72
N GLY A 20 -5.73 8.02 -7.63
CA GLY A 20 -6.89 8.92 -7.69
C GLY A 20 -6.62 10.17 -8.52
N LEU A 21 -5.48 10.83 -8.31
CA LEU A 21 -5.08 12.01 -9.10
C LEU A 21 -4.77 11.67 -10.55
N MET A 22 -4.17 10.50 -10.81
CA MET A 22 -3.92 10.01 -12.18
C MET A 22 -5.24 9.82 -12.95
N LYS A 23 -6.30 9.33 -12.30
CA LYS A 23 -7.63 9.18 -12.90
C LYS A 23 -8.35 10.51 -13.09
N ILE A 24 -8.20 11.45 -12.14
CA ILE A 24 -8.71 12.83 -12.28
C ILE A 24 -8.01 13.53 -13.44
N SER A 25 -6.69 13.34 -13.61
CA SER A 25 -5.96 13.83 -14.77
C SER A 25 -6.52 13.30 -16.08
N ALA A 26 -6.74 11.99 -16.15
CA ALA A 26 -7.30 11.35 -17.35
C ALA A 26 -8.69 11.94 -17.70
N TYR A 27 -9.54 12.16 -16.68
CA TYR A 27 -10.85 12.80 -16.87
C TYR A 27 -10.71 14.19 -17.49
N HIS A 28 -9.87 15.05 -16.92
CA HIS A 28 -9.71 16.42 -17.41
C HIS A 28 -9.06 16.46 -18.80
N LYS A 29 -8.06 15.62 -19.06
CA LYS A 29 -7.47 15.52 -20.40
C LYS A 29 -8.47 15.04 -21.45
N LEU A 30 -9.39 14.11 -21.09
CA LEU A 30 -10.49 13.69 -21.97
C LEU A 30 -11.43 14.85 -22.30
N LYS A 31 -11.60 15.83 -21.40
CA LYS A 31 -12.39 17.06 -21.61
C LYS A 31 -11.61 18.15 -22.38
N GLY A 32 -10.33 17.92 -22.70
CA GLY A 32 -9.45 18.91 -23.34
C GLY A 32 -8.91 19.99 -22.41
N ASP A 33 -8.93 19.76 -21.10
CA ASP A 33 -8.41 20.65 -20.08
C ASP A 33 -6.88 20.57 -19.96
N ASP A 34 -6.24 21.67 -19.52
CA ASP A 34 -4.81 21.74 -19.22
C ASP A 34 -4.56 21.29 -17.77
N VAL A 35 -3.77 20.24 -17.58
CA VAL A 35 -3.56 19.61 -16.28
C VAL A 35 -2.11 19.74 -15.82
N THR A 36 -1.93 20.41 -14.70
CA THR A 36 -0.65 20.53 -14.00
C THR A 36 -0.66 19.71 -12.72
N PHE A 37 0.40 18.96 -12.48
CA PHE A 37 0.60 18.17 -11.27
C PHE A 37 1.80 18.67 -10.47
N VAL A 38 1.62 18.82 -9.17
CA VAL A 38 2.69 19.22 -8.24
C VAL A 38 2.71 18.34 -7.00
N LYS A 39 3.90 18.19 -6.41
CA LYS A 39 4.10 17.52 -5.12
C LYS A 39 4.53 18.54 -4.07
N GLY A 40 3.73 18.66 -2.99
CA GLY A 40 3.96 19.63 -1.91
C GLY A 40 3.52 21.05 -2.26
N CYS A 41 4.13 22.03 -1.61
CA CYS A 41 3.82 23.45 -1.72
C CYS A 41 4.65 24.09 -2.85
N SER A 42 4.04 24.36 -3.99
CA SER A 42 4.67 25.03 -5.13
C SER A 42 4.28 26.52 -5.15
N THR A 43 5.23 27.42 -4.88
CA THR A 43 5.01 28.88 -4.92
C THR A 43 4.57 29.34 -6.31
N ARG A 44 5.14 28.75 -7.36
CA ARG A 44 4.74 29.02 -8.74
C ARG A 44 3.26 28.68 -8.94
N ALA A 45 2.86 27.44 -8.64
CA ALA A 45 1.46 27.01 -8.82
C ALA A 45 0.48 27.81 -7.95
N ARG A 46 0.88 28.24 -6.74
CA ARG A 46 0.05 29.11 -5.89
C ARG A 46 -0.21 30.48 -6.51
N GLY A 47 0.73 31.02 -7.28
CA GLY A 47 0.64 32.32 -7.95
C GLY A 47 -0.17 32.33 -9.24
N GLU A 48 -0.62 31.18 -9.74
CA GLU A 48 -1.38 31.04 -10.98
C GLU A 48 -2.89 30.90 -10.69
N TYR A 49 -3.72 31.23 -11.71
CA TYR A 49 -5.16 31.00 -11.67
C TYR A 49 -5.48 29.58 -12.09
N TRP A 50 -6.38 28.93 -11.33
CA TRP A 50 -6.88 27.59 -11.59
C TRP A 50 -8.40 27.56 -11.58
N ASP A 51 -9.00 26.84 -12.51
CA ASP A 51 -10.45 26.58 -12.53
C ASP A 51 -10.84 25.54 -11.48
N ARG A 52 -9.96 24.54 -11.23
CA ARG A 52 -10.12 23.55 -10.17
C ARG A 52 -8.76 23.14 -9.59
N VAL A 53 -8.75 22.89 -8.29
CA VAL A 53 -7.58 22.38 -7.54
C VAL A 53 -7.99 21.10 -6.83
N TYR A 54 -7.30 20.00 -7.08
CA TYR A 54 -7.54 18.72 -6.43
C TYR A 54 -6.38 18.35 -5.54
N ILE A 55 -6.63 18.12 -4.25
CA ILE A 55 -5.60 17.78 -3.28
C ILE A 55 -5.89 16.38 -2.74
N SER A 56 -4.95 15.44 -2.93
CA SER A 56 -5.08 14.09 -2.39
C SER A 56 -4.65 14.04 -0.93
N THR A 57 -5.31 13.20 -0.12
CA THR A 57 -4.93 12.95 1.26
C THR A 57 -4.62 11.47 1.47
N LEU A 58 -3.67 11.17 2.38
CA LEU A 58 -3.21 9.82 2.63
C LEU A 58 -3.53 9.38 4.06
N PHE A 59 -2.55 9.09 4.90
CA PHE A 59 -2.78 8.61 6.27
C PHE A 59 -3.08 9.75 7.24
N THR A 60 -3.92 9.49 8.24
CA THR A 60 -4.30 10.48 9.25
C THR A 60 -3.10 11.03 10.01
N TYR A 61 -2.10 10.21 10.32
CA TYR A 61 -0.86 10.64 10.98
C TYR A 61 0.02 11.59 10.12
N THR A 62 -0.32 11.80 8.85
CA THR A 62 0.28 12.84 8.00
C THR A 62 -0.49 14.17 8.05
N TRP A 63 -1.33 14.36 9.04
CA TRP A 63 -2.21 15.51 9.25
C TRP A 63 -1.50 16.85 9.05
N LYS A 64 -0.38 17.05 9.75
CA LYS A 64 0.36 18.32 9.69
C LYS A 64 0.75 18.71 8.26
N GLU A 65 1.27 17.77 7.49
CA GLU A 65 1.67 17.99 6.10
C GLU A 65 0.47 18.23 5.19
N THR A 66 -0.63 17.51 5.42
CA THR A 66 -1.88 17.67 4.70
C THR A 66 -2.47 19.08 4.90
N ILE A 67 -2.67 19.49 6.16
CA ILE A 67 -3.25 20.80 6.50
C ILE A 67 -2.37 21.94 6.01
N LYS A 68 -1.04 21.83 6.18
CA LYS A 68 -0.08 22.80 5.63
C LYS A 68 -0.28 22.98 4.13
N THR A 69 -0.39 21.89 3.38
CA THR A 69 -0.54 21.94 1.92
C THR A 69 -1.88 22.54 1.51
N ILE A 70 -2.99 22.16 2.15
CA ILE A 70 -4.30 22.74 1.86
C ILE A 70 -4.31 24.25 2.12
N ASN A 71 -3.86 24.69 3.30
CA ASN A 71 -3.84 26.10 3.66
C ASN A 71 -2.90 26.92 2.75
N PHE A 72 -1.77 26.32 2.31
CA PHE A 72 -0.87 26.98 1.37
C PHE A 72 -1.56 27.35 0.06
N TYR A 73 -2.40 26.48 -0.51
CA TYR A 73 -3.13 26.78 -1.74
C TYR A 73 -4.37 27.66 -1.49
N LYS A 74 -4.91 27.68 -0.27
CA LYS A 74 -5.95 28.63 0.13
C LYS A 74 -5.45 30.09 0.19
N GLU A 75 -4.17 30.29 0.47
CA GLU A 75 -3.54 31.61 0.49
C GLU A 75 -3.22 32.18 -0.92
N SER A 76 -3.75 31.54 -1.98
CA SER A 76 -3.65 32.04 -3.35
C SER A 76 -4.43 33.32 -3.52
N LEU A 77 -3.92 34.23 -4.34
CA LEU A 77 -4.61 35.46 -4.75
C LEU A 77 -5.95 35.18 -5.47
N PHE A 78 -6.08 33.99 -6.04
CA PHE A 78 -7.25 33.53 -6.79
C PHE A 78 -8.09 32.53 -6.01
N TYR A 79 -7.99 32.54 -4.67
CA TYR A 79 -8.69 31.57 -3.82
C TYR A 79 -10.21 31.67 -3.97
N ASP A 80 -10.79 30.52 -4.24
CA ASP A 80 -12.21 30.25 -4.14
C ASP A 80 -12.40 28.84 -3.56
N SER A 81 -13.03 28.74 -2.40
CA SER A 81 -13.25 27.47 -1.71
C SER A 81 -14.04 26.46 -2.56
N LYS A 82 -14.90 26.93 -3.45
CA LYS A 82 -15.71 26.09 -4.34
C LYS A 82 -14.89 25.41 -5.44
N LYS A 83 -13.65 25.87 -5.66
CA LYS A 83 -12.74 25.31 -6.67
C LYS A 83 -11.75 24.30 -6.09
N ILE A 84 -11.66 24.19 -4.76
CA ILE A 84 -10.74 23.27 -4.08
C ILE A 84 -11.46 22.00 -3.64
N TYR A 85 -11.02 20.86 -4.14
CA TYR A 85 -11.53 19.55 -3.85
C TYR A 85 -10.45 18.75 -3.08
N VAL A 86 -10.77 18.30 -1.87
CA VAL A 86 -9.85 17.54 -1.02
C VAL A 86 -10.45 16.17 -0.78
N GLY A 87 -9.77 15.11 -1.20
CA GLY A 87 -10.25 13.74 -1.07
C GLY A 87 -9.15 12.74 -0.69
N GLY A 88 -9.50 11.50 -0.48
CA GLY A 88 -8.58 10.42 -0.12
C GLY A 88 -8.77 9.91 1.30
N ILE A 89 -7.83 9.09 1.79
CA ILE A 89 -8.02 8.30 3.02
C ILE A 89 -8.25 9.18 4.25
N LEU A 90 -7.42 10.20 4.48
CA LEU A 90 -7.58 11.09 5.64
C LEU A 90 -8.89 11.88 5.55
N ALA A 91 -9.25 12.37 4.36
CA ALA A 91 -10.50 13.10 4.13
C ALA A 91 -11.73 12.25 4.46
N ASN A 92 -11.69 10.94 4.21
CA ASN A 92 -12.75 10.00 4.57
C ASN A 92 -12.80 9.66 6.07
N LEU A 93 -11.66 9.65 6.75
CA LEU A 93 -11.57 9.25 8.16
C LEU A 93 -11.81 10.40 9.14
N LEU A 94 -11.46 11.61 8.74
CA LEU A 94 -11.51 12.82 9.58
C LEU A 94 -12.16 14.00 8.83
N PRO A 95 -13.38 13.84 8.27
CA PRO A 95 -13.98 14.87 7.44
C PRO A 95 -14.28 16.16 8.23
N GLU A 96 -14.87 16.05 9.43
CA GLU A 96 -15.19 17.19 10.29
C GLU A 96 -13.91 17.91 10.77
N ASP A 97 -12.91 17.16 11.21
CA ASP A 97 -11.63 17.71 11.63
C ASP A 97 -10.94 18.50 10.50
N LEU A 98 -10.99 17.93 9.28
CA LEU A 98 -10.41 18.56 8.10
C LEU A 98 -11.15 19.85 7.77
N PHE A 99 -12.48 19.83 7.77
CA PHE A 99 -13.30 21.03 7.57
C PHE A 99 -13.00 22.11 8.64
N ASN A 100 -12.98 21.73 9.91
CA ASN A 100 -12.68 22.66 11.01
C ASN A 100 -11.29 23.30 10.88
N ALA A 101 -10.29 22.54 10.39
CA ALA A 101 -8.91 23.03 10.25
C ALA A 101 -8.68 23.85 8.98
N THR A 102 -9.49 23.68 7.95
CA THR A 102 -9.21 24.28 6.63
C THR A 102 -10.37 25.09 6.06
N GLY A 103 -11.59 24.90 6.54
CA GLY A 103 -12.81 25.46 5.94
C GLY A 103 -13.17 24.85 4.57
N ILE A 104 -12.49 23.76 4.15
CA ILE A 104 -12.78 23.06 2.89
C ILE A 104 -13.59 21.80 3.22
N LEU A 105 -14.77 21.68 2.62
CA LEU A 105 -15.58 20.47 2.73
C LEU A 105 -14.91 19.33 1.96
N PRO A 106 -14.56 18.21 2.62
CA PRO A 106 -13.91 17.10 1.94
C PRO A 106 -14.84 16.35 1.00
N VAL A 107 -14.26 15.75 -0.05
CA VAL A 107 -14.93 14.81 -0.93
C VAL A 107 -14.77 13.40 -0.35
N GLU A 108 -15.85 12.87 0.20
CA GLU A 108 -15.88 11.55 0.82
C GLU A 108 -16.23 10.44 -0.18
N GLY A 109 -15.81 9.21 0.14
CA GLY A 109 -16.06 8.02 -0.68
C GLY A 109 -15.12 7.87 -1.87
N LEU A 110 -15.55 7.04 -2.81
CA LEU A 110 -14.81 6.72 -4.03
C LEU A 110 -15.24 7.64 -5.18
N LEU A 111 -14.44 7.70 -6.24
CA LEU A 111 -14.76 8.44 -7.48
C LEU A 111 -15.65 7.62 -8.43
N ASP A 112 -16.54 6.81 -7.87
CA ASP A 112 -17.44 5.88 -8.57
C ASP A 112 -18.87 6.41 -8.79
N ASP A 113 -19.06 7.70 -8.50
CA ASP A 113 -20.27 8.46 -8.78
C ASP A 113 -19.90 9.64 -9.71
N PRO A 114 -20.58 9.80 -10.88
CA PRO A 114 -20.26 10.87 -11.82
C PRO A 114 -20.50 12.29 -11.25
N LYS A 115 -21.30 12.42 -10.19
CA LYS A 115 -21.58 13.73 -9.54
C LYS A 115 -20.59 14.07 -8.40
N LYS A 116 -19.72 13.14 -8.04
CA LYS A 116 -18.83 13.25 -6.87
C LYS A 116 -17.96 14.51 -6.87
N LEU A 117 -17.51 14.97 -8.03
CA LEU A 117 -16.67 16.16 -8.19
C LEU A 117 -17.42 17.31 -8.89
N ASN A 118 -18.74 17.40 -8.71
CA ASN A 118 -19.58 18.41 -9.38
C ASN A 118 -19.33 18.43 -10.91
N GLN A 119 -19.37 17.25 -11.53
CA GLN A 119 -19.21 17.07 -12.96
C GLN A 119 -20.50 17.43 -13.69
N ASP A 120 -20.36 17.89 -14.93
CA ASP A 120 -21.46 18.21 -15.84
C ASP A 120 -21.82 17.05 -16.80
N ASP A 121 -21.18 15.88 -16.61
CA ASP A 121 -21.34 14.68 -17.41
C ASP A 121 -21.59 13.43 -16.52
N ASN A 122 -21.73 12.26 -17.15
CA ASN A 122 -21.95 10.98 -16.47
C ASN A 122 -20.69 10.08 -16.45
N ILE A 123 -19.49 10.63 -16.62
CA ILE A 123 -18.26 9.86 -16.64
C ILE A 123 -17.91 9.44 -15.21
N ILE A 124 -17.73 8.15 -14.99
CA ILE A 124 -17.26 7.59 -13.71
C ILE A 124 -15.73 7.62 -13.72
N ILE A 125 -15.15 8.54 -12.95
CA ILE A 125 -13.70 8.75 -12.92
C ILE A 125 -12.95 7.50 -12.45
N ASP A 126 -13.51 6.74 -11.51
CA ASP A 126 -12.87 5.51 -11.00
C ASP A 126 -12.76 4.41 -12.07
N GLU A 127 -13.51 4.50 -13.15
CA GLU A 127 -13.44 3.59 -14.28
C GLU A 127 -12.43 4.00 -15.37
N LEU A 128 -11.87 5.21 -15.32
CA LEU A 128 -10.92 5.67 -16.32
C LEU A 128 -9.56 4.98 -16.20
N ILE A 129 -8.88 4.90 -17.33
CA ILE A 129 -7.46 4.53 -17.39
C ILE A 129 -6.65 5.63 -16.70
N PRO A 130 -5.74 5.28 -15.75
CA PRO A 130 -4.91 6.28 -15.10
C PRO A 130 -3.96 6.95 -16.08
N ASP A 131 -3.78 8.27 -15.96
CA ASP A 131 -2.80 9.02 -16.72
C ASP A 131 -1.38 8.83 -16.14
N TYR A 132 -0.57 8.01 -16.79
CA TYR A 132 0.81 7.74 -16.36
C TYR A 132 1.77 8.91 -16.67
N GLU A 133 1.45 9.75 -17.66
CA GLU A 133 2.33 10.86 -18.06
C GLU A 133 2.42 11.96 -17.03
N ILE A 134 1.37 12.17 -16.25
CA ILE A 134 1.33 13.20 -15.19
C ILE A 134 2.46 13.02 -14.16
N LEU A 135 2.89 11.78 -13.90
CA LEU A 135 3.93 11.50 -12.92
C LEU A 135 5.27 12.15 -13.29
N LYS A 136 5.55 12.27 -14.59
CA LYS A 136 6.78 12.88 -15.12
C LYS A 136 6.91 14.36 -14.74
N GLN A 137 5.82 15.06 -14.43
CA GLN A 137 5.83 16.49 -14.07
C GLN A 137 6.51 16.76 -12.72
N VAL A 138 6.61 15.75 -11.83
CA VAL A 138 7.20 15.87 -10.50
C VAL A 138 8.42 14.98 -10.29
N GLU A 139 8.68 14.05 -11.20
CA GLU A 139 9.88 13.21 -11.15
C GLU A 139 11.14 14.02 -11.50
N ASN A 140 12.20 13.77 -10.75
CA ASN A 140 13.52 14.37 -10.94
C ASN A 140 14.60 13.42 -10.42
N ASP A 141 15.86 13.85 -10.41
CA ASP A 141 16.99 13.02 -9.96
C ASP A 141 16.86 12.55 -8.50
N ASN A 142 16.19 13.32 -7.65
CA ASN A 142 16.02 13.02 -6.22
C ASN A 142 14.73 12.29 -5.89
N PHE A 143 13.75 12.31 -6.79
CA PHE A 143 12.44 11.71 -6.57
C PHE A 143 11.89 11.03 -7.81
N LYS A 144 11.58 9.74 -7.68
CA LYS A 144 10.83 8.97 -8.69
C LYS A 144 9.77 8.12 -8.00
N TYR A 145 8.62 8.02 -8.63
CA TYR A 145 7.61 7.07 -8.17
C TYR A 145 8.08 5.63 -8.40
N ALA A 146 7.72 4.76 -7.47
CA ALA A 146 7.90 3.32 -7.63
C ALA A 146 6.82 2.75 -8.57
N HIS A 147 7.09 1.57 -9.15
CA HIS A 147 6.10 0.82 -9.93
C HIS A 147 5.54 1.55 -11.17
N THR A 148 6.25 2.54 -11.72
CA THR A 148 5.85 3.21 -12.97
C THR A 148 5.94 2.28 -14.18
N ASP A 149 6.65 1.15 -14.06
CA ASP A 149 6.73 0.05 -15.00
C ASP A 149 5.63 -1.01 -14.82
N ALA A 150 4.61 -0.73 -14.00
CA ALA A 150 3.51 -1.64 -13.73
C ALA A 150 2.17 -1.09 -14.24
N TYR A 151 1.28 -1.99 -14.64
CA TYR A 151 -0.15 -1.71 -14.71
C TYR A 151 -0.69 -1.58 -13.29
N LEU A 152 -1.33 -0.46 -12.97
CA LEU A 152 -1.83 -0.13 -11.64
C LEU A 152 -3.35 -0.19 -11.60
N GLY A 153 -3.92 -0.89 -10.61
CA GLY A 153 -5.37 -0.90 -10.45
C GLY A 153 -5.88 -1.90 -9.41
N TYR A 154 -7.13 -2.30 -9.60
CA TYR A 154 -7.85 -3.20 -8.70
C TYR A 154 -8.56 -4.27 -9.51
N SER A 155 -8.47 -5.55 -9.12
CA SER A 155 -9.34 -6.62 -9.61
C SER A 155 -10.56 -6.83 -8.70
N THR A 156 -10.43 -6.47 -7.42
CA THR A 156 -11.51 -6.34 -6.44
C THR A 156 -11.33 -5.04 -5.66
N ARG A 157 -12.37 -4.56 -4.95
CA ARG A 157 -12.27 -3.38 -4.10
C ARG A 157 -12.90 -3.64 -2.74
N GLY A 158 -12.40 -2.94 -1.70
CA GLY A 158 -12.90 -3.11 -0.34
C GLY A 158 -12.57 -4.47 0.28
N CYS A 159 -13.16 -4.75 1.43
CA CYS A 159 -12.91 -5.98 2.17
C CYS A 159 -14.18 -6.48 2.85
N VAL A 160 -14.35 -7.80 2.92
CA VAL A 160 -15.44 -8.45 3.68
C VAL A 160 -15.19 -8.46 5.20
N ARG A 161 -14.00 -8.01 5.64
CA ARG A 161 -13.62 -7.97 7.06
C ARG A 161 -13.82 -6.57 7.63
N THR A 162 -14.10 -6.55 8.94
CA THR A 162 -14.27 -5.33 9.74
C THR A 162 -13.19 -5.24 10.82
N CYS A 163 -11.91 -5.44 10.44
CA CYS A 163 -10.80 -5.41 11.40
C CYS A 163 -10.70 -4.02 12.04
N GLU A 164 -10.67 -3.95 13.37
CA GLU A 164 -10.71 -2.69 14.13
C GLU A 164 -9.56 -1.72 13.79
N PHE A 165 -8.40 -2.25 13.40
CA PHE A 165 -7.24 -1.43 12.99
C PHE A 165 -7.30 -0.94 11.55
N CYS A 166 -8.26 -1.42 10.75
CA CYS A 166 -8.32 -1.17 9.31
C CYS A 166 -9.41 -0.16 8.96
N ALA A 167 -9.08 0.78 8.08
CA ALA A 167 -10.00 1.80 7.62
C ALA A 167 -10.89 1.34 6.44
N VAL A 168 -10.47 0.32 5.68
CA VAL A 168 -11.05 -0.03 4.38
C VAL A 168 -12.57 -0.20 4.42
N TYR A 169 -13.09 -0.98 5.35
CA TYR A 169 -14.53 -1.24 5.43
C TYR A 169 -15.39 -0.01 5.76
N LYS A 170 -14.78 1.09 6.20
CA LYS A 170 -15.50 2.33 6.57
C LYS A 170 -15.94 3.15 5.37
N PHE A 171 -15.18 3.07 4.26
CA PHE A 171 -15.46 3.89 3.07
C PHE A 171 -15.29 3.16 1.73
N GLU A 172 -14.79 1.92 1.73
CA GLU A 172 -14.69 1.09 0.52
C GLU A 172 -15.61 -0.14 0.61
N PRO A 173 -16.81 -0.12 0.02
CA PRO A 173 -17.67 -1.30 -0.05
C PRO A 173 -17.00 -2.41 -0.86
N PHE A 174 -17.24 -3.67 -0.47
CA PHE A 174 -16.66 -4.80 -1.16
C PHE A 174 -17.29 -5.00 -2.56
N LYS A 175 -16.44 -4.82 -3.59
CA LYS A 175 -16.76 -5.13 -4.99
C LYS A 175 -15.97 -6.38 -5.40
N PRO A 176 -16.64 -7.53 -5.66
CA PRO A 176 -15.94 -8.81 -5.85
C PRO A 176 -15.22 -8.95 -7.19
N TYR A 177 -15.47 -8.06 -8.14
CA TYR A 177 -14.83 -8.06 -9.46
C TYR A 177 -14.83 -6.68 -10.09
N ILE A 178 -13.69 -6.28 -10.65
CA ILE A 178 -13.50 -5.05 -11.42
C ILE A 178 -12.83 -5.39 -12.74
N LYS A 179 -13.35 -4.86 -13.86
CA LYS A 179 -12.88 -5.10 -15.22
C LYS A 179 -11.60 -4.32 -15.57
N ILE A 180 -10.53 -4.53 -14.81
CA ILE A 180 -9.25 -3.86 -15.11
C ILE A 180 -8.55 -4.47 -16.33
N PHE A 181 -8.70 -5.77 -16.53
CA PHE A 181 -7.95 -6.52 -17.55
C PHE A 181 -8.33 -6.12 -18.96
N ASP A 182 -9.58 -5.71 -19.17
CA ASP A 182 -10.07 -5.17 -20.44
C ASP A 182 -9.31 -3.89 -20.88
N LYS A 183 -8.73 -3.16 -19.91
CA LYS A 183 -8.01 -1.89 -20.12
C LYS A 183 -6.50 -2.05 -20.33
N ILE A 184 -5.93 -3.23 -20.09
CA ILE A 184 -4.48 -3.43 -20.18
C ILE A 184 -3.94 -3.16 -21.58
N LYS A 185 -4.70 -3.59 -22.60
CA LYS A 185 -4.33 -3.32 -23.99
C LYS A 185 -4.34 -1.83 -24.31
N ASP A 186 -5.33 -1.11 -23.84
CA ASP A 186 -5.45 0.33 -24.06
C ASP A 186 -4.35 1.10 -23.32
N ILE A 187 -4.03 0.70 -22.08
CA ILE A 187 -2.88 1.25 -21.35
C ILE A 187 -1.59 1.02 -22.12
N SER A 188 -1.41 -0.17 -22.69
CA SER A 188 -0.22 -0.48 -23.50
C SER A 188 -0.14 0.38 -24.75
N ASN A 189 -1.26 0.62 -25.43
CA ASN A 189 -1.31 1.46 -26.63
C ASN A 189 -1.01 2.92 -26.30
N MET A 190 -1.52 3.44 -25.19
CA MET A 190 -1.36 4.84 -24.78
C MET A 190 0.01 5.16 -24.16
N TYR A 191 0.53 4.26 -23.31
CA TYR A 191 1.68 4.54 -22.43
C TYR A 191 2.82 3.52 -22.59
N GLY A 192 2.73 2.65 -23.58
CA GLY A 192 3.65 1.55 -23.77
C GLY A 192 3.37 0.36 -22.85
N GLU A 193 3.81 -0.81 -23.30
CA GLU A 193 3.65 -2.04 -22.53
C GLU A 193 4.38 -1.96 -21.18
N LYS A 194 3.70 -2.36 -20.09
CA LYS A 194 4.28 -2.39 -18.75
C LYS A 194 4.76 -3.80 -18.42
N LYS A 195 5.86 -3.86 -17.68
CA LYS A 195 6.48 -5.13 -17.27
C LYS A 195 5.66 -5.87 -16.23
N ASN A 196 5.15 -5.17 -15.24
CA ASN A 196 4.54 -5.75 -14.03
C ASN A 196 3.05 -5.43 -13.93
N LEU A 197 2.33 -6.17 -13.09
CA LEU A 197 0.94 -5.92 -12.72
C LEU A 197 0.85 -5.74 -11.20
N LEU A 198 0.50 -4.55 -10.75
CA LEU A 198 0.32 -4.20 -9.34
C LEU A 198 -1.16 -4.01 -9.04
N LEU A 199 -1.73 -4.93 -8.28
CA LEU A 199 -3.14 -4.92 -7.87
C LEU A 199 -3.25 -4.50 -6.40
N MET A 200 -3.99 -3.42 -6.16
CA MET A 200 -4.18 -2.84 -4.82
C MET A 200 -5.41 -3.42 -4.12
N ASP A 201 -5.70 -4.69 -4.39
CA ASP A 201 -6.84 -5.44 -3.86
C ASP A 201 -6.70 -5.66 -2.35
N ASN A 202 -7.68 -5.21 -1.58
CA ASN A 202 -7.65 -5.35 -0.12
C ASN A 202 -7.91 -6.80 0.35
N ASN A 203 -8.69 -7.59 -0.41
CA ASN A 203 -8.93 -9.01 -0.09
C ASN A 203 -9.42 -9.80 -1.30
N VAL A 204 -8.56 -10.03 -2.28
CA VAL A 204 -8.91 -10.76 -3.51
C VAL A 204 -9.39 -12.19 -3.23
N LEU A 205 -8.86 -12.86 -2.18
CA LEU A 205 -9.27 -14.22 -1.81
C LEU A 205 -10.72 -14.31 -1.34
N ALA A 206 -11.37 -13.20 -0.97
CA ALA A 206 -12.78 -13.17 -0.62
C ALA A 206 -13.71 -13.14 -1.83
N SER A 207 -13.18 -12.91 -3.03
CA SER A 207 -13.98 -12.83 -4.24
C SER A 207 -14.55 -14.19 -4.64
N LYS A 208 -15.84 -14.22 -4.94
CA LYS A 208 -16.50 -15.37 -5.60
C LYS A 208 -16.04 -15.55 -7.06
N HIS A 209 -15.41 -14.54 -7.64
CA HIS A 209 -14.85 -14.55 -8.98
C HIS A 209 -13.34 -14.78 -8.99
N PHE A 210 -12.76 -15.26 -7.89
CA PHE A 210 -11.31 -15.41 -7.74
C PHE A 210 -10.66 -16.20 -8.88
N GLU A 211 -11.24 -17.35 -9.27
CA GLU A 211 -10.71 -18.17 -10.37
C GLU A 211 -10.71 -17.39 -11.69
N LYS A 212 -11.81 -16.70 -11.98
CA LYS A 212 -11.91 -15.82 -13.17
C LYS A 212 -10.84 -14.71 -13.14
N ILE A 213 -10.60 -14.09 -11.99
CA ILE A 213 -9.57 -13.06 -11.86
C ILE A 213 -8.19 -13.62 -12.23
N ILE A 214 -7.86 -14.83 -11.76
CA ILE A 214 -6.57 -15.47 -12.14
C ILE A 214 -6.53 -15.78 -13.63
N ASP A 215 -7.62 -16.25 -14.22
CA ASP A 215 -7.67 -16.53 -15.66
C ASP A 215 -7.55 -15.25 -16.49
N ASP A 216 -8.18 -14.16 -16.06
CA ASP A 216 -8.06 -12.84 -16.69
C ASP A 216 -6.59 -12.30 -16.59
N ILE A 217 -5.92 -12.48 -15.44
CA ILE A 217 -4.50 -12.14 -15.27
C ILE A 217 -3.63 -12.91 -16.29
N LYS A 218 -3.87 -14.21 -16.45
CA LYS A 218 -3.15 -15.03 -17.45
C LYS A 218 -3.44 -14.57 -18.87
N GLY A 219 -4.72 -14.31 -19.17
CA GLY A 219 -5.15 -13.79 -20.48
C GLY A 219 -4.52 -12.43 -20.82
N ALA A 220 -4.24 -11.60 -19.82
CA ALA A 220 -3.52 -10.33 -19.97
C ALA A 220 -1.99 -10.50 -20.13
N GLY A 221 -1.48 -11.73 -20.27
CA GLY A 221 -0.06 -12.01 -20.49
C GLY A 221 0.78 -12.16 -19.20
N PHE A 222 0.14 -12.39 -18.05
CA PHE A 222 0.80 -12.61 -16.76
C PHE A 222 0.61 -14.05 -16.27
N TYR A 223 1.04 -15.02 -17.08
CA TYR A 223 1.08 -16.45 -16.72
C TYR A 223 2.45 -16.84 -16.15
N LYS A 224 2.51 -17.97 -15.45
CA LYS A 224 3.76 -18.48 -14.87
C LYS A 224 4.86 -18.60 -15.95
N GLY A 225 6.00 -17.96 -15.71
CA GLY A 225 7.12 -17.93 -16.66
C GLY A 225 7.02 -16.82 -17.72
N ALA A 226 5.96 -16.01 -17.73
CA ALA A 226 5.82 -14.89 -18.65
C ALA A 226 6.99 -13.90 -18.54
N THR A 227 7.43 -13.38 -19.70
CA THR A 227 8.55 -12.44 -19.79
C THR A 227 8.16 -11.17 -20.54
N PHE A 228 8.92 -10.11 -20.35
CA PHE A 228 8.74 -8.78 -20.91
C PHE A 228 9.96 -8.34 -21.74
N GLY A 229 9.69 -7.74 -22.89
CA GLY A 229 10.68 -7.11 -23.75
C GLY A 229 11.69 -8.07 -24.38
N LYS A 230 12.58 -7.52 -25.20
CA LYS A 230 13.61 -8.28 -25.94
C LYS A 230 14.60 -9.02 -25.00
N THR A 231 14.84 -8.46 -23.82
CA THR A 231 15.76 -9.04 -22.81
C THR A 231 15.09 -10.12 -21.96
N LYS A 232 13.84 -10.50 -22.25
CA LYS A 232 13.07 -11.55 -21.56
C LYS A 232 13.07 -11.37 -20.03
N LYS A 233 12.92 -10.15 -19.52
CA LYS A 233 12.80 -9.89 -18.09
C LYS A 233 11.52 -10.53 -17.55
N ARG A 234 11.60 -11.22 -16.42
CA ARG A 234 10.46 -11.89 -15.80
C ARG A 234 9.36 -10.87 -15.45
N ARG A 235 8.10 -11.17 -15.79
CA ARG A 235 6.93 -10.43 -15.33
C ARG A 235 6.60 -10.78 -13.89
N ILE A 236 5.95 -9.88 -13.19
CA ILE A 236 5.52 -10.05 -11.80
C ILE A 236 4.07 -9.58 -11.66
N VAL A 237 3.31 -10.32 -10.86
CA VAL A 237 2.01 -9.91 -10.32
C VAL A 237 2.18 -9.70 -8.82
N ASP A 238 1.72 -8.57 -8.30
CA ASP A 238 1.78 -8.23 -6.87
C ASP A 238 0.38 -7.82 -6.38
N PHE A 239 -0.24 -8.63 -5.49
CA PHE A 239 -1.40 -8.22 -4.71
C PHE A 239 -0.90 -7.41 -3.51
N ASN A 240 -0.73 -6.12 -3.72
CA ASN A 240 0.05 -5.23 -2.89
C ASN A 240 -0.46 -5.09 -1.43
N GLN A 241 -1.77 -5.20 -1.20
CA GLN A 241 -2.35 -5.12 0.14
C GLN A 241 -2.33 -6.46 0.90
N GLY A 242 -1.91 -7.53 0.23
CA GLY A 242 -1.74 -8.85 0.82
C GLY A 242 -2.94 -9.77 0.71
N LEU A 243 -2.69 -11.04 1.02
CA LEU A 243 -3.66 -12.14 0.97
C LEU A 243 -4.09 -12.53 2.38
N ASP A 244 -5.38 -12.77 2.58
CA ASP A 244 -5.93 -13.24 3.85
C ASP A 244 -5.65 -14.75 4.04
N ALA A 245 -4.70 -15.11 4.92
CA ALA A 245 -4.33 -16.49 5.22
C ALA A 245 -5.55 -17.38 5.60
N ARG A 246 -6.58 -16.79 6.21
CA ARG A 246 -7.80 -17.50 6.64
C ARG A 246 -8.66 -17.98 5.47
N LEU A 247 -8.48 -17.38 4.29
CA LEU A 247 -9.21 -17.70 3.06
C LEU A 247 -8.37 -18.48 2.05
N LEU A 248 -7.08 -18.71 2.35
CA LEU A 248 -6.19 -19.46 1.46
C LEU A 248 -6.42 -20.96 1.58
N THR A 249 -7.12 -21.52 0.61
CA THR A 249 -7.30 -22.97 0.45
C THR A 249 -6.29 -23.54 -0.54
N GLU A 250 -6.16 -24.87 -0.57
CA GLU A 250 -5.29 -25.55 -1.54
C GLU A 250 -5.68 -25.21 -2.99
N LYS A 251 -6.98 -25.26 -3.32
CA LYS A 251 -7.50 -24.89 -4.64
C LYS A 251 -7.13 -23.44 -5.03
N LYS A 252 -7.22 -22.49 -4.08
CA LYS A 252 -6.81 -21.11 -4.35
C LYS A 252 -5.30 -20.97 -4.51
N MET A 253 -4.51 -21.71 -3.73
CA MET A 253 -3.05 -21.68 -3.88
C MET A 253 -2.61 -22.29 -5.20
N GLU A 254 -3.25 -23.36 -5.64
CA GLU A 254 -3.04 -23.95 -6.97
C GLU A 254 -3.25 -22.89 -8.06
N LYS A 255 -4.40 -22.19 -8.04
CA LYS A 255 -4.69 -21.10 -8.98
C LYS A 255 -3.65 -19.96 -8.91
N LEU A 256 -3.26 -19.52 -7.71
CA LEU A 256 -2.19 -18.51 -7.55
C LEU A 256 -0.86 -18.97 -8.15
N SER A 257 -0.59 -20.28 -8.16
CA SER A 257 0.64 -20.83 -8.72
C SER A 257 0.70 -20.78 -10.27
N GLU A 258 -0.41 -20.48 -10.93
CA GLU A 258 -0.50 -20.33 -12.40
C GLU A 258 0.01 -18.97 -12.88
N ILE A 259 0.15 -17.97 -11.99
CA ILE A 259 0.61 -16.61 -12.28
C ILE A 259 2.00 -16.35 -11.67
N PRO A 260 2.76 -15.35 -12.17
CA PRO A 260 4.08 -14.99 -11.63
C PRO A 260 3.93 -14.11 -10.37
N LEU A 261 3.24 -14.64 -9.35
CA LEU A 261 2.99 -13.93 -8.08
C LEU A 261 4.30 -13.69 -7.32
N GLU A 262 4.67 -12.43 -7.11
CA GLU A 262 5.92 -12.07 -6.42
C GLU A 262 5.92 -10.60 -5.96
N PRO A 263 6.16 -10.37 -4.64
CA PRO A 263 6.14 -11.36 -3.59
C PRO A 263 4.72 -11.81 -3.27
N MET A 264 4.56 -13.02 -2.74
CA MET A 264 3.31 -13.40 -2.10
C MET A 264 3.22 -12.73 -0.72
N ARG A 265 2.29 -11.80 -0.57
CA ARG A 265 2.11 -11.04 0.68
C ARG A 265 1.05 -11.68 1.56
N ILE A 266 1.40 -11.97 2.81
CA ILE A 266 0.45 -12.51 3.81
C ILE A 266 0.64 -11.74 5.11
N ALA A 267 -0.44 -11.23 5.70
CA ALA A 267 -0.42 -10.58 7.00
C ALA A 267 -0.46 -11.60 8.15
N PHE A 268 0.23 -11.27 9.26
CA PHE A 268 0.19 -12.00 10.52
C PHE A 268 -0.03 -11.02 11.69
N ASP A 269 -1.24 -10.43 11.74
CA ASP A 269 -1.55 -9.31 12.61
C ASP A 269 -1.85 -9.72 14.06
N ASP A 270 -2.19 -10.99 14.32
CA ASP A 270 -2.61 -11.47 15.63
C ASP A 270 -2.12 -12.91 15.85
N ILE A 271 -1.48 -13.18 16.98
CA ILE A 271 -0.92 -14.50 17.35
C ILE A 271 -1.98 -15.61 17.40
N LYS A 272 -3.25 -15.29 17.64
CA LYS A 272 -4.34 -16.27 17.60
C LYS A 272 -4.48 -16.97 16.24
N TYR A 273 -3.99 -16.37 15.16
CA TYR A 273 -3.98 -16.95 13.82
C TYR A 273 -2.73 -17.78 13.51
N LYS A 274 -1.85 -18.04 14.49
CA LYS A 274 -0.60 -18.80 14.34
C LYS A 274 -0.77 -20.08 13.50
N LYS A 275 -1.70 -20.94 13.87
CA LYS A 275 -1.93 -22.22 13.16
C LYS A 275 -2.35 -21.99 11.70
N THR A 276 -3.25 -21.04 11.46
CA THR A 276 -3.73 -20.70 10.11
C THR A 276 -2.62 -20.10 9.27
N TYR A 277 -1.81 -19.20 9.83
CA TYR A 277 -0.68 -18.58 9.16
C TYR A 277 0.37 -19.61 8.75
N ILE A 278 0.82 -20.47 9.69
CA ILE A 278 1.81 -21.52 9.42
C ILE A 278 1.31 -22.47 8.31
N LYS A 279 0.02 -22.87 8.37
CA LYS A 279 -0.59 -23.71 7.32
C LYS A 279 -0.53 -23.01 5.95
N ALA A 280 -0.88 -21.74 5.87
CA ALA A 280 -0.87 -20.97 4.62
C ALA A 280 0.54 -20.85 4.05
N VAL A 281 1.55 -20.59 4.88
CA VAL A 281 2.95 -20.45 4.47
C VAL A 281 3.53 -21.78 3.99
N ARG A 282 3.25 -22.89 4.69
CA ARG A 282 3.65 -24.25 4.25
C ARG A 282 2.97 -24.65 2.94
N LEU A 283 1.71 -24.24 2.77
CA LEU A 283 1.00 -24.46 1.51
C LEU A 283 1.67 -23.69 0.36
N ALA A 284 2.05 -22.42 0.57
CA ALA A 284 2.79 -21.63 -0.40
C ALA A 284 4.13 -22.30 -0.77
N HIS A 285 4.84 -22.85 0.22
CA HIS A 285 6.08 -23.61 -0.01
C HIS A 285 5.82 -24.88 -0.84
N LYS A 286 4.78 -25.65 -0.55
CA LYS A 286 4.36 -26.83 -1.35
C LYS A 286 4.18 -26.48 -2.83
N TYR A 287 3.61 -25.30 -3.12
CA TYR A 287 3.39 -24.80 -4.49
C TYR A 287 4.57 -23.98 -5.05
N LYS A 288 5.75 -24.08 -4.43
CA LYS A 288 7.03 -23.50 -4.88
C LYS A 288 7.00 -21.96 -4.98
N GLN A 289 6.22 -21.31 -4.11
CA GLN A 289 6.25 -19.86 -3.98
C GLN A 289 7.60 -19.44 -3.38
N ARG A 290 8.40 -18.67 -4.15
CA ARG A 290 9.79 -18.38 -3.78
C ARG A 290 9.94 -17.25 -2.77
N TYR A 291 9.29 -16.13 -3.00
CA TYR A 291 9.42 -14.94 -2.16
C TYR A 291 8.11 -14.60 -1.48
N MET A 292 8.15 -14.54 -0.18
CA MET A 292 7.02 -14.11 0.65
C MET A 292 7.35 -12.84 1.42
N SER A 293 6.37 -11.96 1.52
CA SER A 293 6.42 -10.75 2.33
C SER A 293 5.36 -10.87 3.42
N ASN A 294 5.80 -10.79 4.67
CA ASN A 294 4.91 -10.91 5.81
C ASN A 294 4.75 -9.55 6.52
N TYR A 295 3.51 -9.06 6.62
CA TYR A 295 3.21 -7.89 7.42
C TYR A 295 2.86 -8.32 8.85
N ILE A 296 3.50 -7.70 9.85
CA ILE A 296 3.28 -7.98 11.26
C ILE A 296 2.87 -6.69 11.96
N LEU A 297 1.58 -6.57 12.29
CA LEU A 297 1.06 -5.44 13.05
C LEU A 297 1.56 -5.51 14.50
N PHE A 298 2.02 -4.39 15.07
CA PHE A 298 2.40 -4.30 16.48
C PHE A 298 1.88 -3.01 17.12
N ASN A 299 1.85 -2.99 18.46
CA ASN A 299 1.32 -1.87 19.26
C ASN A 299 -0.18 -1.65 19.05
N PHE A 300 -0.94 -2.73 18.76
CA PHE A 300 -2.42 -2.70 18.72
C PHE A 300 -3.01 -3.35 19.97
N LYS A 301 -3.22 -4.66 19.95
CA LYS A 301 -3.71 -5.46 21.10
C LYS A 301 -2.71 -6.52 21.54
N ASP A 302 -1.57 -6.57 20.89
CA ASP A 302 -0.49 -7.51 21.10
C ASP A 302 0.46 -7.06 22.21
N THR A 303 1.28 -8.00 22.67
CA THR A 303 2.40 -7.76 23.58
C THR A 303 3.74 -7.81 22.81
N PRO A 304 4.85 -7.32 23.40
CA PRO A 304 6.18 -7.52 22.83
C PRO A 304 6.52 -9.00 22.59
N GLU A 305 6.07 -9.89 23.49
CA GLU A 305 6.24 -11.35 23.39
C GLU A 305 5.48 -11.91 22.20
N ASP A 306 4.21 -11.53 22.00
CA ASP A 306 3.41 -11.92 20.82
C ASP A 306 4.06 -11.46 19.52
N PHE A 307 4.63 -10.26 19.52
CA PHE A 307 5.35 -9.72 18.37
C PHE A 307 6.62 -10.52 18.07
N TYR A 308 7.44 -10.80 19.12
CA TYR A 308 8.64 -11.61 19.01
C TYR A 308 8.32 -13.00 18.47
N GLU A 309 7.33 -13.69 19.04
CA GLU A 309 6.91 -15.02 18.63
C GLU A 309 6.49 -15.06 17.15
N ARG A 310 5.75 -14.06 16.67
CA ARG A 310 5.34 -13.98 15.26
C ARG A 310 6.54 -13.81 14.32
N LEU A 311 7.56 -13.07 14.70
CA LEU A 311 8.81 -12.96 13.96
C LEU A 311 9.59 -14.27 13.99
N GLU A 312 9.77 -14.86 15.16
CA GLU A 312 10.53 -16.11 15.35
C GLU A 312 9.91 -17.28 14.56
N ILE A 313 8.57 -17.34 14.46
CA ILE A 313 7.89 -18.33 13.61
C ILE A 313 8.37 -18.23 12.16
N ASN A 314 8.56 -17.02 11.63
CA ASN A 314 9.05 -16.85 10.26
C ASN A 314 10.51 -17.28 10.12
N ILE A 315 11.34 -17.06 11.13
CA ILE A 315 12.72 -17.55 11.15
C ILE A 315 12.74 -19.08 11.13
N LYS A 316 11.98 -19.72 12.03
CA LYS A 316 11.87 -21.20 12.09
C LYS A 316 11.32 -21.80 10.80
N LEU A 317 10.37 -21.14 10.14
CA LEU A 317 9.87 -21.58 8.83
C LEU A 317 10.93 -21.42 7.73
N ASN A 318 11.71 -20.34 7.73
CA ASN A 318 12.83 -20.19 6.80
C ASN A 318 13.89 -21.29 6.97
N GLU A 319 14.20 -21.69 8.21
CA GLU A 319 15.10 -22.82 8.50
C GLU A 319 14.49 -24.16 8.07
N GLU A 320 13.17 -24.37 8.34
CA GLU A 320 12.44 -25.57 7.87
C GLU A 320 12.55 -25.72 6.35
N PHE A 321 12.33 -24.62 5.61
CA PHE A 321 12.38 -24.63 4.14
C PHE A 321 13.79 -24.74 3.58
N ALA A 322 14.81 -24.27 4.33
CA ALA A 322 16.20 -24.49 3.95
C ALA A 322 16.59 -25.98 3.96
N LYS A 323 15.99 -26.75 4.87
CA LYS A 323 16.18 -28.23 4.95
C LYS A 323 15.36 -28.98 3.91
N LYS A 324 14.36 -28.35 3.28
CA LYS A 324 13.45 -28.97 2.28
C LYS A 324 13.35 -28.09 1.02
N PRO A 325 14.44 -27.88 0.26
CA PRO A 325 14.40 -27.05 -0.93
C PRO A 325 13.54 -27.68 -2.04
N PHE A 326 13.08 -26.85 -3.00
CA PHE A 326 12.28 -27.29 -4.14
C PHE A 326 13.06 -28.15 -5.15
N ASN A 327 14.39 -27.97 -5.20
CA ASN A 327 15.29 -28.62 -6.13
C ASN A 327 16.71 -28.75 -5.56
N SER A 328 17.57 -29.44 -6.27
CA SER A 328 19.00 -29.66 -5.92
C SER A 328 19.81 -28.37 -5.79
N ASN A 329 19.38 -27.28 -6.45
CA ASN A 329 20.07 -25.97 -6.39
C ASN A 329 19.68 -25.15 -5.14
N GLY A 330 18.97 -25.74 -4.17
CA GLY A 330 18.61 -25.08 -2.92
C GLY A 330 17.53 -24.01 -3.01
N ALA A 331 16.79 -23.94 -4.14
CA ALA A 331 15.68 -23.00 -4.26
C ALA A 331 14.57 -23.35 -3.25
N ARG A 332 14.11 -22.35 -2.50
CA ARG A 332 13.13 -22.49 -1.42
C ARG A 332 12.28 -21.26 -1.26
N THR A 333 11.23 -21.35 -0.45
CA THR A 333 10.50 -20.18 0.05
C THR A 333 11.40 -19.39 0.99
N ILE A 334 11.40 -18.09 0.82
CA ILE A 334 12.09 -17.12 1.68
C ILE A 334 11.07 -16.11 2.15
N ILE A 335 10.94 -15.94 3.48
CA ILE A 335 10.00 -15.04 4.13
C ILE A 335 10.76 -13.84 4.67
N TYR A 336 10.37 -12.64 4.22
CA TYR A 336 10.80 -11.37 4.78
C TYR A 336 9.66 -10.79 5.61
N SER A 337 9.95 -10.33 6.84
CA SER A 337 8.94 -9.75 7.72
C SER A 337 9.04 -8.23 7.75
N PHE A 338 7.89 -7.57 7.67
CA PHE A 338 7.76 -6.11 7.69
C PHE A 338 6.92 -5.69 8.90
N PRO A 339 7.55 -5.31 10.02
CA PRO A 339 6.85 -4.79 11.17
C PRO A 339 6.08 -3.51 10.84
N MET A 340 4.78 -3.49 11.15
CA MET A 340 3.87 -2.38 10.88
C MET A 340 3.34 -1.85 12.21
N ARG A 341 3.79 -0.65 12.60
CA ARG A 341 3.30 -0.01 13.83
C ARG A 341 1.86 0.44 13.63
N TYR A 342 0.99 0.05 14.56
CA TYR A 342 -0.37 0.54 14.59
C TYR A 342 -0.43 2.02 14.96
N PHE A 343 -1.28 2.74 14.27
CA PHE A 343 -1.72 4.09 14.60
C PHE A 343 -3.25 4.10 14.62
N PRO A 344 -3.90 4.66 15.65
CA PRO A 344 -5.34 4.86 15.65
C PRO A 344 -5.80 5.58 14.39
N LEU A 345 -6.97 5.21 13.86
CA LEU A 345 -7.49 5.77 12.61
C LEU A 345 -7.76 7.28 12.67
N ASN A 346 -7.85 7.84 13.89
CA ASN A 346 -7.99 9.26 14.15
C ASN A 346 -6.69 9.95 14.60
N ALA A 347 -5.55 9.25 14.57
CA ALA A 347 -4.26 9.82 14.99
C ALA A 347 -3.78 10.89 14.02
N LYS A 348 -3.52 12.10 14.49
CA LYS A 348 -3.02 13.24 13.71
C LYS A 348 -1.49 13.37 13.69
N ASN A 349 -0.78 12.41 14.27
CA ASN A 349 0.69 12.32 14.27
C ASN A 349 1.13 10.88 14.58
N ARG A 350 2.45 10.65 14.52
CA ARG A 350 3.04 9.33 14.82
C ARG A 350 3.39 9.11 16.29
N VAL A 351 3.33 10.17 17.10
CA VAL A 351 3.61 10.13 18.55
C VAL A 351 2.26 10.13 19.25
N VAL A 352 1.63 8.97 19.31
CA VAL A 352 0.30 8.82 19.88
C VAL A 352 0.30 7.66 20.87
N ASP A 353 -0.41 7.86 21.97
CA ASP A 353 -0.76 6.77 22.87
C ASP A 353 -1.90 5.97 22.24
N THR A 354 -1.67 4.69 22.01
CA THR A 354 -2.67 3.77 21.43
C THR A 354 -3.56 3.14 22.48
N GLY A 355 -3.29 3.41 23.77
CA GLY A 355 -3.92 2.73 24.89
C GLY A 355 -3.40 1.30 25.10
N ASN A 356 -2.42 0.85 24.34
CA ASN A 356 -1.80 -0.46 24.55
C ASN A 356 -0.80 -0.39 25.72
N LYS A 357 -1.19 -0.92 26.87
CA LYS A 357 -0.39 -0.91 28.11
C LYS A 357 0.87 -1.77 28.07
N TYR A 358 1.01 -2.66 27.10
CA TYR A 358 2.17 -3.56 26.98
C TYR A 358 3.32 -2.92 26.22
N TRP A 359 3.05 -1.95 25.31
CA TRP A 359 4.03 -1.23 24.53
C TRP A 359 4.29 0.16 25.09
N ASN A 360 5.29 0.27 25.99
CA ASN A 360 5.72 1.57 26.50
C ASN A 360 6.57 2.36 25.49
N LYS A 361 6.78 3.65 25.76
CA LYS A 361 7.55 4.54 24.87
C LYS A 361 8.98 4.03 24.62
N ARG A 362 9.61 3.42 25.64
CA ARG A 362 11.00 2.91 25.51
C ARG A 362 11.04 1.70 24.58
N TYR A 363 10.13 0.75 24.75
CA TYR A 363 10.01 -0.41 23.83
C TYR A 363 9.79 0.02 22.39
N LEU A 364 8.87 0.95 22.16
CA LEU A 364 8.62 1.48 20.81
C LEU A 364 9.86 2.19 20.23
N ARG A 365 10.63 2.91 21.06
CA ARG A 365 11.87 3.54 20.65
C ARG A 365 12.96 2.51 20.34
N GLY A 366 13.17 1.52 21.21
CA GLY A 366 14.14 0.45 21.00
C GLY A 366 13.86 -0.32 19.72
N LEU A 367 12.61 -0.74 19.50
CA LEU A 367 12.19 -1.41 18.27
C LEU A 367 12.43 -0.52 17.03
N GLN A 368 12.12 0.78 17.12
CA GLN A 368 12.39 1.71 16.02
C GLN A 368 13.88 1.79 15.67
N VAL A 369 14.77 1.73 16.67
CA VAL A 369 16.22 1.73 16.43
C VAL A 369 16.63 0.46 15.70
N ILE A 370 16.18 -0.72 16.15
CA ILE A 370 16.41 -2.00 15.47
C ILE A 370 15.96 -1.91 14.00
N LEU A 371 14.71 -1.52 13.79
CA LEU A 371 14.11 -1.46 12.44
C LEU A 371 14.79 -0.42 11.54
N ASN A 372 15.32 0.67 12.08
CA ASN A 372 16.09 1.65 11.28
C ASN A 372 17.41 1.04 10.75
N VAL A 373 18.12 0.26 11.57
CA VAL A 373 19.33 -0.46 11.14
C VAL A 373 18.97 -1.49 10.06
N MET A 374 17.87 -2.20 10.26
CA MET A 374 17.37 -3.24 9.34
C MET A 374 16.61 -2.66 8.12
N LYS A 375 16.59 -1.35 7.92
CA LYS A 375 15.86 -0.66 6.83
C LYS A 375 14.37 -1.04 6.74
N GLY A 376 13.75 -1.29 7.90
CA GLY A 376 12.31 -1.57 8.04
C GLY A 376 11.89 -3.01 7.77
N SER A 377 12.81 -3.94 7.50
CA SER A 377 12.48 -5.35 7.26
C SER A 377 13.35 -6.29 8.10
N VAL A 378 12.75 -7.36 8.61
CA VAL A 378 13.46 -8.43 9.30
C VAL A 378 13.85 -9.49 8.28
N MET A 379 15.16 -9.71 8.16
CA MET A 379 15.77 -10.65 7.21
C MET A 379 15.54 -12.10 7.64
N PRO A 380 15.61 -13.07 6.72
CA PRO A 380 15.29 -14.49 6.99
C PRO A 380 16.34 -15.27 7.79
N GLY A 381 17.51 -14.70 8.09
CA GLY A 381 18.62 -15.39 8.77
C GLY A 381 18.43 -15.45 10.27
N ALA A 382 18.59 -16.64 10.87
CA ALA A 382 18.42 -16.89 12.30
C ALA A 382 19.48 -16.14 13.14
N ASP A 383 20.76 -16.26 12.78
CA ASP A 383 21.84 -15.64 13.53
C ASP A 383 21.65 -14.11 13.68
N PHE A 384 21.32 -13.44 12.58
CA PHE A 384 21.07 -12.01 12.61
C PHE A 384 19.78 -11.66 13.36
N PHE A 385 18.77 -12.51 13.29
CA PHE A 385 17.54 -12.32 14.07
C PHE A 385 17.83 -12.39 15.56
N TYR A 386 18.47 -13.46 16.04
CA TYR A 386 18.77 -13.60 17.47
C TYR A 386 19.77 -12.57 17.98
N GLN A 387 20.72 -12.13 17.15
CA GLN A 387 21.56 -11.00 17.47
C GLN A 387 20.74 -9.71 17.69
N ALA A 388 19.73 -9.46 16.86
CA ALA A 388 18.95 -8.22 16.89
C ALA A 388 17.85 -8.24 17.98
N PHE A 389 17.18 -9.37 18.13
CA PHE A 389 15.96 -9.49 18.95
C PHE A 389 16.15 -10.33 20.22
N GLY A 390 17.32 -10.98 20.41
CA GLY A 390 17.57 -11.90 21.51
C GLY A 390 17.06 -13.32 21.22
N GLU A 391 17.47 -14.27 22.05
CA GLU A 391 17.10 -15.68 21.94
C GLU A 391 15.73 -15.99 22.58
N THR A 392 15.27 -15.13 23.50
CA THR A 392 14.00 -15.27 24.19
C THR A 392 13.21 -13.97 24.20
N PRO A 393 11.89 -14.03 24.42
CA PRO A 393 11.05 -12.84 24.60
C PRO A 393 11.53 -11.92 25.76
N GLU A 394 12.08 -12.49 26.82
CA GLU A 394 12.62 -11.76 27.98
C GLU A 394 13.89 -10.97 27.58
N GLU A 395 14.78 -11.60 26.83
CA GLU A 395 15.97 -10.93 26.29
C GLU A 395 15.56 -9.84 25.31
N PHE A 396 14.59 -10.10 24.45
CA PHE A 396 14.04 -9.08 23.56
C PHE A 396 13.57 -7.84 24.31
N LYS A 397 12.77 -7.99 25.38
CA LYS A 397 12.34 -6.85 26.19
C LYS A 397 13.52 -6.13 26.83
N SER A 398 14.54 -6.85 27.26
CA SER A 398 15.75 -6.29 27.82
C SER A 398 16.51 -5.46 26.78
N ILE A 399 16.63 -5.95 25.54
CA ILE A 399 17.23 -5.21 24.42
C ILE A 399 16.44 -3.93 24.13
N LEU A 400 15.10 -3.98 24.11
CA LEU A 400 14.26 -2.80 23.88
C LEU A 400 14.45 -1.70 24.94
N MET A 401 14.92 -2.06 26.14
CA MET A 401 15.22 -1.12 27.23
C MET A 401 16.64 -0.52 27.14
N MET A 402 17.54 -1.08 26.35
CA MET A 402 18.93 -0.59 26.22
C MET A 402 18.97 0.82 25.61
N PRO A 403 19.98 1.65 25.94
CA PRO A 403 20.24 2.88 25.21
C PRO A 403 20.41 2.66 23.70
N ASP A 404 20.00 3.64 22.91
CA ASP A 404 19.99 3.53 21.44
C ASP A 404 21.35 3.15 20.84
N GLU A 405 22.45 3.61 21.44
CA GLU A 405 23.82 3.31 21.02
C GLU A 405 24.15 1.82 21.19
N PHE A 406 23.76 1.25 22.34
CA PHE A 406 24.00 -0.17 22.60
C PHE A 406 23.21 -1.05 21.63
N ILE A 407 21.96 -0.68 21.32
CA ILE A 407 21.18 -1.40 20.33
C ILE A 407 21.86 -1.34 18.94
N ARG A 408 22.38 -0.17 18.54
CA ARG A 408 23.08 -0.04 17.24
C ARG A 408 24.38 -0.82 17.19
N ASN A 409 25.16 -0.80 18.28
CA ASN A 409 26.44 -1.50 18.36
C ASN A 409 26.29 -3.04 18.39
N ARG A 410 25.11 -3.53 18.78
CA ARG A 410 24.75 -4.94 18.76
C ARG A 410 24.48 -5.45 17.34
N LEU A 411 24.09 -4.55 16.41
CA LEU A 411 23.69 -4.85 15.04
C LEU A 411 24.73 -4.47 14.00
#